data_900d2d031a989c1d85a9c811f459083f
#
_entry.id   900d2d031a989c1d85a9c811f459083f
#
_cell.length_a   1.000
_cell.length_b   1.000
_cell.length_c   1.000
_cell.angle_alpha   90.00
_cell.angle_beta   90.00
_cell.angle_gamma   90.00
#
_symmetry.space_group_name_H-M   'P 1'
#
loop_
_entity.id
_entity.type
_entity.pdbx_description
1 polymer ?
#
loop_
_entity_poly.entity_id
_entity_poly.type
_entity_poly.pdbx_seq_one_letter_code
_entity_poly.pdbx_strand_id
1 'polypeptide(L)' 'MTTYAPGSGILLITMMQLAGWQVRIQRGGTRAVAIRGVQEVTATGSSLPEVILGVFQKTVRAGRSRRR' A
#
# COMPACT_ATOMS: atom_id res chain seq x y z
N MET A 1 -13.59 -18.55 6.31
CA MET A 1 -13.21 -18.25 6.23
C MET A 1 -12.74 -17.51 6.09
N THR A 2 -12.46 -16.90 6.02
CA THR A 2 -11.92 -16.23 5.85
C THR A 2 -11.30 -15.91 5.49
N THR A 3 -11.08 -15.72 5.19
CA THR A 3 -10.48 -15.57 4.77
C THR A 3 -9.78 -14.73 4.38
N TYR A 4 -9.61 -13.84 4.47
CA TYR A 4 -8.82 -13.14 4.14
C TYR A 4 -7.86 -13.00 4.72
N ALA A 5 -7.68 -13.34 4.96
CA ALA A 5 -6.72 -13.48 5.46
C ALA A 5 -5.57 -12.81 5.23
N PRO A 6 -4.55 -13.02 5.88
CA PRO A 6 -3.33 -12.31 5.80
C PRO A 6 -2.72 -12.33 4.43
N GLY A 7 -3.06 -13.28 3.66
CA GLY A 7 -2.50 -13.38 2.34
C GLY A 7 -2.86 -12.24 1.42
N SER A 8 -4.02 -11.65 1.62
CA SER A 8 -4.40 -10.58 0.71
C SER A 8 -3.57 -9.34 0.92
N GLY A 9 -3.15 -9.06 2.14
CA GLY A 9 -2.29 -7.92 2.37
C GLY A 9 -0.94 -8.11 1.75
N ILE A 10 -0.39 -9.33 1.85
CA ILE A 10 0.90 -9.61 1.27
C ILE A 10 0.85 -9.49 -0.24
N LEU A 11 -0.25 -9.91 -0.84
CA LEU A 11 -0.39 -9.82 -2.28
C LEU A 11 -0.37 -8.37 -2.74
N LEU A 12 -1.07 -7.50 -2.04
CA LEU A 12 -1.09 -6.10 -2.42
C LEU A 12 0.29 -5.48 -2.28
N ILE A 13 1.01 -5.83 -1.21
CA ILE A 13 2.36 -5.32 -1.03
C ILE A 13 3.25 -5.80 -2.16
N THR A 14 3.13 -7.05 -2.54
CA THR A 14 3.92 -7.60 -3.62
C THR A 14 3.63 -6.87 -4.92
N MET A 15 2.37 -6.58 -5.19
CA MET A 15 2.01 -5.88 -6.40
C MET A 15 2.61 -4.48 -6.42
N MET A 16 2.62 -3.81 -5.30
CA MET A 16 3.22 -2.49 -5.23
C MET A 16 4.73 -2.58 -5.45
N GLN A 17 5.38 -3.58 -4.87
CA GLN A 17 6.81 -3.75 -5.04
C GLN A 17 7.17 -4.05 -6.49
N LEU A 18 6.36 -4.83 -7.17
CA LEU A 18 6.59 -5.11 -8.57
C LEU A 18 6.47 -3.86 -9.43
N ALA A 19 5.70 -2.91 -8.98
CA ALA A 19 5.56 -1.64 -9.68
C ALA A 19 6.64 -0.64 -9.30
N GLY A 20 7.59 -1.05 -8.47
CA GLY A 20 8.70 -0.19 -8.11
C GLY A 20 8.57 0.56 -6.80
N TRP A 21 7.51 0.28 -6.05
CA TRP A 21 7.30 0.97 -4.78
C TRP A 21 7.97 0.22 -3.64
N GLN A 22 8.51 1.00 -2.70
CA GLN A 22 9.01 0.43 -1.47
C GLN A 22 7.96 0.70 -0.43
N VAL A 23 7.45 -0.34 0.21
CA VAL A 23 6.36 -0.21 1.15
C VAL A 23 6.88 -0.40 2.57
N ARG A 24 6.54 0.51 3.46
CA ARG A 24 6.89 0.41 4.85
C ARG A 24 5.67 0.48 5.70
N ILE A 25 5.56 -0.44 6.65
CA ILE A 25 4.43 -0.46 7.58
C ILE A 25 4.96 0.05 8.91
N GLN A 26 4.31 1.06 9.45
CA GLN A 26 4.73 1.59 10.73
C GLN A 26 4.31 0.66 11.85
N ARG A 27 5.01 0.79 13.00
CA ARG A 27 4.73 -0.02 14.12
C ARG A 27 3.27 0.07 14.47
N GLY A 28 2.63 -0.95 14.80
CA GLY A 28 1.23 -0.98 15.13
C GLY A 28 0.30 -1.21 13.95
N GLY A 29 0.84 -1.10 12.74
CA GLY A 29 0.04 -1.41 11.55
C GLY A 29 -1.07 -0.43 11.23
N THR A 30 -0.97 0.80 11.75
CA THR A 30 -2.02 1.78 11.48
C THR A 30 -1.61 2.81 10.45
N ARG A 31 -0.40 2.67 9.91
CA ARG A 31 0.08 3.62 8.93
C ARG A 31 1.04 2.93 7.99
N ALA A 32 0.95 3.20 6.73
CA ALA A 32 1.87 2.66 5.74
C ALA A 32 2.32 3.76 4.80
N VAL A 33 3.55 3.63 4.33
CA VAL A 33 4.14 4.59 3.42
C VAL A 33 4.69 3.83 2.23
N ALA A 34 4.44 4.29 1.04
CA ALA A 34 5.01 3.72 -0.17
C ALA A 34 5.79 4.79 -0.89
N ILE A 35 7.00 4.46 -1.29
CA ILE A 35 7.91 5.41 -1.92
C ILE A 35 8.40 4.85 -3.24
N ARG A 36 8.38 5.68 -4.26
CA ARG A 36 8.93 5.31 -5.56
C ARG A 36 9.62 6.54 -6.14
N GLY A 37 10.95 6.55 -6.12
CA GLY A 37 11.69 7.71 -6.59
C GLY A 37 11.37 8.91 -5.73
N VAL A 38 10.82 9.94 -6.33
CA VAL A 38 10.44 11.13 -5.59
C VAL A 38 8.98 11.11 -5.16
N GLN A 39 8.24 10.08 -5.53
CA GLN A 39 6.85 9.98 -5.15
C GLN A 39 6.72 9.30 -3.79
N GLU A 40 5.83 9.79 -2.99
CA GLU A 40 5.59 9.20 -1.69
C GLU A 40 4.11 9.30 -1.36
N VAL A 41 3.51 8.19 -0.96
CA VAL A 41 2.11 8.18 -0.56
C VAL A 41 2.01 7.55 0.81
N THR A 42 1.06 7.98 1.58
CA THR A 42 0.86 7.50 2.94
C THR A 42 -0.61 7.19 3.15
N ALA A 43 -0.90 6.16 3.90
CA ALA A 43 -2.25 5.83 4.26
C ALA A 43 -2.32 5.45 5.72
N THR A 44 -3.44 5.76 6.35
CA THR A 44 -3.68 5.39 7.73
C THR A 44 -5.02 4.68 7.81
N GLY A 45 -5.21 3.93 8.86
CA GLY A 45 -6.45 3.22 9.05
C GLY A 45 -6.48 2.60 10.43
N SER A 46 -7.55 1.89 10.73
CA SER A 46 -7.70 1.28 12.05
C SER A 46 -7.21 -0.16 12.08
N SER A 47 -6.88 -0.73 10.95
CA SER A 47 -6.35 -2.09 10.93
C SER A 47 -5.35 -2.21 9.80
N LEU A 48 -4.50 -3.22 9.88
CA LEU A 48 -3.47 -3.41 8.87
C LEU A 48 -4.04 -3.64 7.48
N PRO A 49 -5.05 -4.49 7.28
CA PRO A 49 -5.59 -4.67 5.93
C PRO A 49 -6.13 -3.38 5.35
N GLU A 50 -6.75 -2.57 6.19
CA GLU A 50 -7.31 -1.31 5.74
C GLU A 50 -6.22 -0.35 5.31
N VAL A 51 -5.12 -0.31 6.05
CA VAL A 51 -4.01 0.57 5.74
C VAL A 51 -3.35 0.12 4.43
N ILE A 52 -3.15 -1.18 4.27
CA ILE A 52 -2.52 -1.70 3.07
C ILE A 52 -3.37 -1.40 1.83
N LEU A 53 -4.66 -1.61 1.95
CA LEU A 53 -5.56 -1.32 0.83
C LEU A 53 -5.54 0.18 0.51
N GLY A 54 -5.52 1.01 1.53
CA GLY A 54 -5.48 2.45 1.33
C GLY A 54 -4.23 2.90 0.61
N VAL A 55 -3.07 2.38 1.02
CA VAL A 55 -1.83 2.80 0.39
C VAL A 55 -1.76 2.23 -1.04
N PHE A 56 -2.30 1.03 -1.25
CA PHE A 56 -2.32 0.45 -2.58
C PHE A 56 -3.14 1.33 -3.52
N GLN A 57 -4.30 1.77 -3.08
CA GLN A 57 -5.15 2.62 -3.90
C GLN A 57 -4.45 3.94 -4.24
N LYS A 58 -3.71 4.46 -3.29
CA LYS A 58 -2.98 5.70 -3.53
C LYS A 58 -1.83 5.51 -4.51
N THR A 59 -1.16 4.37 -4.48
CA THR A 59 -0.09 4.13 -5.44
C THR A 59 -0.65 3.97 -6.85
N VAL A 60 -1.81 3.34 -6.98
CA VAL A 60 -2.44 3.20 -8.28
C VAL A 60 -2.84 4.57 -8.82
N ARG A 61 -3.40 5.40 -7.96
CA ARG A 61 -3.80 6.72 -8.35
C ARG A 61 -2.60 7.59 -8.73
N ALA A 62 -1.51 7.47 -7.98
CA ALA A 62 -0.31 8.23 -8.29
C ALA A 62 0.24 7.83 -9.66
N GLY A 63 0.19 6.55 -9.96
CA GLY A 63 0.66 6.08 -11.24
C GLY A 63 -0.19 6.59 -12.38
N ARG A 64 -1.51 6.71 -12.17
CA ARG A 64 -2.33 7.18 -13.17
C ARG A 64 -2.22 8.62 -13.37
N SER A 65 -2.14 9.37 -12.30
CA SER A 65 -2.14 10.79 -12.45
C SER A 65 -0.95 11.33 -13.18
N ARG A 66 0.15 10.50 -13.37
CA ARG A 66 1.22 10.98 -14.03
C ARG A 66 0.98 11.02 -15.45
N ARG A 67 0.08 10.49 -16.05
CA ARG A 67 -0.02 10.49 -17.32
C ARG A 67 -0.52 11.74 -17.74
N ARG A 68 -0.80 12.53 -17.63
CA ARG A 68 -1.18 13.67 -18.06
C ARG A 68 -1.07 14.14 -18.48
#